data_ebfb06127911ac267398553108483e71
#
_entry.id   ebfb06127911ac267398553108483e71
#
_cell.length_a   1.000
_cell.length_b   1.000
_cell.length_c   1.000
_cell.angle_alpha   90.00
_cell.angle_beta   90.00
_cell.angle_gamma   90.00
#
_symmetry.space_group_name_H-M   'P 1'
#
loop_
_entity.id
_entity.type
_entity.pdbx_description
1 polymer ?
#
loop_
_entity_poly.entity_id
_entity_poly.type
_entity_poly.pdbx_seq_one_letter_code
_entity_poly.pdbx_strand_id
1 'polypeptide(L)'
;MQARTFTGSGRRAQIVTAAIEVIAEVGYAKASFSRIAKHAGLSSTGMISYHFAGKDDLLTACVAEIEQVTGAFMQPRIDAADGHVAQLRTYVESNLALVGEHPAAVRALIDIVKNAASQSPAVNGRLAVFEEHFRAGQAAGVFRPFDVRTVAIALITGLDAVVVTAADTAPEPTELARLGRELADLYVRATALDPEGGSA
;
A
#
# COMPACT_ATOMS: atom_id res chain seq x y z
N MET A 1 -27.24 -13.87 23.94
CA MET A 1 -26.15 -13.15 23.27
C MET A 1 -24.83 -13.63 23.89
N GLN A 2 -24.14 -14.60 23.25
CA GLN A 2 -22.88 -15.16 23.78
C GLN A 2 -21.76 -14.17 23.52
N ALA A 3 -21.11 -13.67 24.57
CA ALA A 3 -19.86 -12.92 24.47
C ALA A 3 -18.77 -13.84 23.91
N ARG A 4 -18.31 -13.58 22.68
CA ARG A 4 -17.15 -14.28 22.10
C ARG A 4 -15.94 -13.92 22.94
N THR A 5 -15.44 -14.90 23.70
CA THR A 5 -14.16 -14.78 24.43
C THR A 5 -13.04 -14.79 23.38
N PHE A 6 -12.53 -13.62 23.03
CA PHE A 6 -11.38 -13.51 22.15
C PHE A 6 -10.11 -13.94 22.91
N THR A 7 -9.33 -14.83 22.34
CA THR A 7 -7.96 -15.09 22.78
C THR A 7 -7.13 -13.79 22.72
N GLY A 8 -6.02 -13.67 23.46
CA GLY A 8 -5.20 -12.45 23.48
C GLY A 8 -4.78 -11.96 22.10
N SER A 9 -4.48 -12.89 21.15
CA SER A 9 -4.15 -12.56 19.75
C SER A 9 -5.36 -11.97 18.99
N GLY A 10 -6.55 -12.51 19.17
CA GLY A 10 -7.75 -11.99 18.53
C GLY A 10 -8.14 -10.59 19.03
N ARG A 11 -7.84 -10.28 20.32
CA ARG A 11 -8.09 -8.95 20.87
C ARG A 11 -7.09 -7.93 20.32
N ARG A 12 -5.82 -8.30 20.20
CA ARG A 12 -4.81 -7.44 19.60
C ARG A 12 -5.17 -7.09 18.15
N ALA A 13 -5.57 -8.07 17.33
CA ALA A 13 -6.01 -7.85 15.95
C ALA A 13 -7.24 -6.93 15.89
N GLN A 14 -8.25 -7.12 16.77
CA GLN A 14 -9.42 -6.24 16.85
C GLN A 14 -9.05 -4.78 17.12
N ILE A 15 -8.06 -4.53 18.00
CA ILE A 15 -7.60 -3.16 18.32
C ILE A 15 -6.90 -2.57 17.11
N VAL A 16 -6.05 -3.33 16.39
CA VAL A 16 -5.34 -2.87 15.20
C VAL A 16 -6.33 -2.50 14.08
N THR A 17 -7.30 -3.37 13.78
CA THR A 17 -8.34 -3.08 12.78
C THR A 17 -9.10 -1.79 13.13
N ALA A 18 -9.57 -1.67 14.37
CA ALA A 18 -10.27 -0.47 14.83
C ALA A 18 -9.39 0.80 14.76
N ALA A 19 -8.09 0.68 15.04
CA ALA A 19 -7.15 1.79 14.93
C ALA A 19 -6.99 2.25 13.48
N ILE A 20 -6.85 1.33 12.52
CA ILE A 20 -6.78 1.62 11.08
C ILE A 20 -8.06 2.35 10.64
N GLU A 21 -9.24 1.85 10.99
CA GLU A 21 -10.52 2.45 10.64
C GLU A 21 -10.68 3.86 11.22
N VAL A 22 -10.33 4.05 12.51
CA VAL A 22 -10.36 5.38 13.16
C VAL A 22 -9.37 6.35 12.53
N ILE A 23 -8.15 5.91 12.21
CA ILE A 23 -7.16 6.76 11.53
C ILE A 23 -7.68 7.17 10.16
N ALA A 24 -8.24 6.25 9.39
CA ALA A 24 -8.82 6.53 8.08
C ALA A 24 -9.99 7.52 8.12
N GLU A 25 -10.78 7.50 9.21
CA GLU A 25 -11.97 8.36 9.38
C GLU A 25 -11.63 9.76 9.89
N VAL A 26 -10.82 9.87 10.95
CA VAL A 26 -10.59 11.14 11.64
C VAL A 26 -9.17 11.68 11.56
N GLY A 27 -8.27 10.93 10.95
CA GLY A 27 -6.85 11.24 10.82
C GLY A 27 -6.01 10.82 12.02
N TYR A 28 -4.72 10.60 11.78
CA TYR A 28 -3.70 10.19 12.76
C TYR A 28 -3.69 11.04 14.03
N ALA A 29 -3.74 12.39 13.87
CA ALA A 29 -3.66 13.31 15.00
C ALA A 29 -4.83 13.18 15.98
N LYS A 30 -6.02 12.85 15.45
CA LYS A 30 -7.27 12.72 16.23
C LYS A 30 -7.56 11.29 16.67
N ALA A 31 -6.82 10.29 16.21
CA ALA A 31 -6.96 8.88 16.57
C ALA A 31 -6.39 8.65 17.98
N SER A 32 -7.21 8.88 19.01
CA SER A 32 -6.87 8.65 20.42
C SER A 32 -7.27 7.24 20.87
N PHE A 33 -6.60 6.71 21.89
CA PHE A 33 -6.97 5.42 22.50
C PHE A 33 -8.44 5.37 22.93
N SER A 34 -9.01 6.50 23.37
CA SER A 34 -10.43 6.56 23.73
C SER A 34 -11.34 6.36 22.51
N ARG A 35 -11.03 6.97 21.37
CA ARG A 35 -11.79 6.77 20.13
C ARG A 35 -11.65 5.35 19.62
N ILE A 36 -10.42 4.82 19.62
CA ILE A 36 -10.14 3.45 19.18
C ILE A 36 -10.86 2.43 20.08
N ALA A 37 -10.81 2.61 21.41
CA ALA A 37 -11.52 1.75 22.36
C ALA A 37 -13.03 1.77 22.11
N LYS A 38 -13.61 2.96 21.91
CA LYS A 38 -15.04 3.12 21.60
C LYS A 38 -15.40 2.43 20.28
N HIS A 39 -14.62 2.63 19.23
CA HIS A 39 -14.82 2.02 17.90
C HIS A 39 -14.70 0.49 17.97
N ALA A 40 -13.71 -0.01 18.70
CA ALA A 40 -13.50 -1.44 18.93
C ALA A 40 -14.53 -2.09 19.87
N GLY A 41 -15.46 -1.34 20.45
CA GLY A 41 -16.43 -1.86 21.44
C GLY A 41 -15.78 -2.32 22.74
N LEU A 42 -14.65 -1.71 23.14
CA LEU A 42 -13.95 -2.03 24.39
C LEU A 42 -14.53 -1.22 25.56
N SER A 43 -14.57 -1.83 26.74
CA SER A 43 -15.07 -1.19 27.96
C SER A 43 -14.15 -0.09 28.50
N SER A 44 -12.86 -0.12 28.17
CA SER A 44 -11.87 0.89 28.59
C SER A 44 -10.64 0.92 27.70
N THR A 45 -9.89 2.00 27.76
CA THR A 45 -8.56 2.14 27.13
C THR A 45 -7.49 1.25 27.75
N GLY A 46 -7.71 0.76 28.97
CA GLY A 46 -6.79 -0.15 29.65
C GLY A 46 -6.51 -1.42 28.85
N MET A 47 -7.49 -1.88 28.07
CA MET A 47 -7.28 -3.02 27.15
C MET A 47 -6.26 -2.71 26.06
N ILE A 48 -6.24 -1.48 25.54
CA ILE A 48 -5.23 -1.07 24.52
C ILE A 48 -3.86 -1.00 25.19
N SER A 49 -3.75 -0.35 26.36
CA SER A 49 -2.49 -0.22 27.12
C SER A 49 -1.95 -1.57 27.63
N TYR A 50 -2.79 -2.61 27.74
CA TYR A 50 -2.34 -3.96 28.02
C TYR A 50 -1.62 -4.62 26.82
N HIS A 51 -2.07 -4.33 25.59
CA HIS A 51 -1.55 -4.96 24.36
C HIS A 51 -0.46 -4.15 23.66
N PHE A 52 -0.39 -2.84 23.93
CA PHE A 52 0.51 -1.92 23.25
C PHE A 52 1.18 -0.98 24.27
N ALA A 53 2.52 -0.87 24.19
CA ALA A 53 3.32 -0.03 25.06
C ALA A 53 3.00 1.48 24.91
N GLY A 54 2.44 1.86 23.76
CA GLY A 54 2.06 3.25 23.47
C GLY A 54 1.48 3.40 22.07
N LYS A 55 1.30 4.66 21.65
CA LYS A 55 0.73 4.97 20.32
C LYS A 55 1.65 4.47 19.19
N ASP A 56 2.96 4.63 19.35
CA ASP A 56 3.93 4.24 18.31
C ASP A 56 3.97 2.70 18.10
N ASP A 57 3.84 1.92 19.18
CA ASP A 57 3.75 0.45 19.09
C ASP A 57 2.46 0.02 18.38
N LEU A 58 1.33 0.67 18.69
CA LEU A 58 0.08 0.43 17.98
C LEU A 58 0.18 0.80 16.49
N LEU A 59 0.82 1.92 16.17
CA LEU A 59 1.02 2.34 14.77
C LEU A 59 1.91 1.40 13.99
N THR A 60 2.99 0.91 14.61
CA THR A 60 3.84 -0.14 14.02
C THR A 60 3.02 -1.38 13.68
N ALA A 61 2.12 -1.78 14.58
CA ALA A 61 1.22 -2.89 14.31
C ALA A 61 0.18 -2.59 13.22
N CYS A 62 -0.32 -1.34 13.14
CA CYS A 62 -1.21 -0.92 12.05
C CYS A 62 -0.50 -0.98 10.69
N VAL A 63 0.73 -0.48 10.59
CA VAL A 63 1.52 -0.54 9.35
C VAL A 63 1.76 -1.99 8.93
N ALA A 64 2.16 -2.86 9.86
CA ALA A 64 2.38 -4.28 9.57
C ALA A 64 1.09 -4.98 9.07
N GLU A 65 -0.07 -4.67 9.65
CA GLU A 65 -1.35 -5.20 9.19
C GLU A 65 -1.71 -4.69 7.80
N ILE A 66 -1.50 -3.40 7.53
CA ILE A 66 -1.75 -2.81 6.20
C ILE A 66 -0.82 -3.44 5.16
N GLU A 67 0.46 -3.64 5.47
CA GLU A 67 1.41 -4.34 4.60
C GLU A 67 0.97 -5.78 4.30
N GLN A 68 0.45 -6.49 5.31
CA GLN A 68 -0.08 -7.84 5.13
C GLN A 68 -1.32 -7.84 4.22
N VAL A 69 -2.27 -6.95 4.43
CA VAL A 69 -3.48 -6.79 3.59
C VAL A 69 -3.09 -6.45 2.16
N THR A 70 -2.19 -5.49 1.98
CA THR A 70 -1.68 -5.06 0.67
C THR A 70 -0.98 -6.21 -0.05
N GLY A 71 -0.09 -6.92 0.64
CA GLY A 71 0.63 -8.08 0.09
C GLY A 71 -0.33 -9.20 -0.32
N ALA A 72 -1.30 -9.54 0.53
CA ALA A 72 -2.31 -10.56 0.22
C ALA A 72 -3.19 -10.19 -0.98
N PHE A 73 -3.45 -8.90 -1.18
CA PHE A 73 -4.20 -8.41 -2.33
C PHE A 73 -3.37 -8.38 -3.63
N MET A 74 -2.15 -7.88 -3.56
CA MET A 74 -1.33 -7.59 -4.75
C MET A 74 -0.49 -8.78 -5.21
N GLN A 75 0.15 -9.51 -4.28
CA GLN A 75 1.14 -10.53 -4.62
C GLN A 75 0.60 -11.64 -5.53
N PRO A 76 -0.59 -12.24 -5.27
CA PRO A 76 -1.13 -13.28 -6.15
C PRO A 76 -1.39 -12.78 -7.58
N ARG A 77 -1.73 -11.49 -7.74
CA ARG A 77 -1.97 -10.87 -9.04
C ARG A 77 -0.68 -10.69 -9.82
N ILE A 78 0.38 -10.23 -9.12
CA ILE A 78 1.70 -10.02 -9.71
C ILE A 78 2.34 -11.36 -10.09
N ASP A 79 2.21 -12.38 -9.24
CA ASP A 79 2.76 -13.71 -9.48
C ASP A 79 2.06 -14.43 -10.65
N ALA A 80 0.78 -14.13 -10.90
CA ALA A 80 0.03 -14.64 -12.03
C ALA A 80 0.35 -13.92 -13.35
N ALA A 81 1.05 -12.78 -13.31
CA ALA A 81 1.42 -12.01 -14.50
C ALA A 81 2.68 -12.60 -15.16
N ASP A 82 2.60 -12.88 -16.46
CA ASP A 82 3.69 -13.50 -17.22
C ASP A 82 4.70 -12.48 -17.73
N GLY A 83 5.89 -12.54 -17.16
CA GLY A 83 7.04 -11.70 -17.52
C GLY A 83 7.04 -10.29 -16.92
N HIS A 84 8.21 -9.65 -16.99
CA HIS A 84 8.51 -8.39 -16.28
C HIS A 84 7.58 -7.23 -16.67
N VAL A 85 7.21 -7.13 -17.95
CA VAL A 85 6.33 -6.03 -18.43
C VAL A 85 4.91 -6.21 -17.87
N ALA A 86 4.37 -7.43 -17.89
CA ALA A 86 3.05 -7.72 -17.34
C ALA A 86 3.03 -7.54 -15.80
N GLN A 87 4.08 -7.95 -15.10
CA GLN A 87 4.23 -7.73 -13.67
C GLN A 87 4.26 -6.25 -13.30
N LEU A 88 5.00 -5.41 -14.05
CA LEU A 88 5.01 -3.96 -13.87
C LEU A 88 3.60 -3.37 -14.05
N ARG A 89 2.91 -3.73 -15.12
CA ARG A 89 1.53 -3.33 -15.38
C ARG A 89 0.61 -3.70 -14.23
N THR A 90 0.62 -4.97 -13.86
CA THR A 90 -0.22 -5.51 -12.79
C THR A 90 0.05 -4.83 -11.45
N TYR A 91 1.31 -4.53 -11.14
CA TYR A 91 1.65 -3.79 -9.93
C TYR A 91 0.99 -2.40 -9.91
N VAL A 92 1.11 -1.63 -10.99
CA VAL A 92 0.53 -0.28 -11.09
C VAL A 92 -0.99 -0.33 -11.00
N GLU A 93 -1.64 -1.19 -11.78
CA GLU A 93 -3.10 -1.35 -11.79
C GLU A 93 -3.63 -1.82 -10.43
N SER A 94 -2.93 -2.76 -9.76
CA SER A 94 -3.32 -3.27 -8.45
C SER A 94 -3.23 -2.20 -7.35
N ASN A 95 -2.29 -1.26 -7.42
CA ASN A 95 -2.23 -0.14 -6.47
C ASN A 95 -3.46 0.75 -6.55
N LEU A 96 -3.97 1.04 -7.76
CA LEU A 96 -5.19 1.82 -7.93
C LEU A 96 -6.43 1.01 -7.51
N ALA A 97 -6.48 -0.27 -7.81
CA ALA A 97 -7.55 -1.16 -7.37
C ALA A 97 -7.61 -1.25 -5.83
N LEU A 98 -6.45 -1.28 -5.15
CA LEU A 98 -6.34 -1.31 -3.69
C LEU A 98 -7.05 -0.11 -3.03
N VAL A 99 -7.04 1.07 -3.66
CA VAL A 99 -7.76 2.25 -3.16
C VAL A 99 -9.27 1.99 -3.04
N GLY A 100 -9.85 1.28 -4.00
CA GLY A 100 -11.27 0.94 -3.98
C GLY A 100 -11.61 -0.24 -3.07
N GLU A 101 -10.77 -1.27 -3.06
CA GLU A 101 -11.02 -2.51 -2.31
C GLU A 101 -10.69 -2.39 -0.81
N HIS A 102 -9.66 -1.58 -0.46
CA HIS A 102 -9.19 -1.41 0.90
C HIS A 102 -9.00 0.08 1.28
N PRO A 103 -10.04 0.93 1.12
CA PRO A 103 -9.90 2.38 1.27
C PRO A 103 -9.43 2.81 2.66
N ALA A 104 -9.84 2.12 3.71
CA ALA A 104 -9.41 2.42 5.08
C ALA A 104 -7.91 2.16 5.27
N ALA A 105 -7.40 1.03 4.76
CA ALA A 105 -5.99 0.69 4.85
C ALA A 105 -5.12 1.72 4.10
N VAL A 106 -5.51 2.08 2.88
CA VAL A 106 -4.77 3.07 2.06
C VAL A 106 -4.77 4.45 2.73
N ARG A 107 -5.93 4.96 3.17
CA ARG A 107 -6.03 6.26 3.86
C ARG A 107 -5.24 6.29 5.15
N ALA A 108 -5.34 5.25 5.98
CA ALA A 108 -4.58 5.16 7.21
C ALA A 108 -3.07 5.14 6.97
N LEU A 109 -2.60 4.37 5.97
CA LEU A 109 -1.18 4.32 5.62
C LEU A 109 -0.66 5.69 5.17
N ILE A 110 -1.37 6.36 4.26
CA ILE A 110 -1.02 7.70 3.77
C ILE A 110 -0.89 8.67 4.96
N ASP A 111 -1.85 8.66 5.87
CA ASP A 111 -1.87 9.59 7.00
C ASP A 111 -0.80 9.26 8.05
N ILE A 112 -0.55 7.98 8.32
CA ILE A 112 0.55 7.54 9.18
C ILE A 112 1.90 7.99 8.60
N VAL A 113 2.15 7.74 7.30
CA VAL A 113 3.41 8.11 6.65
C VAL A 113 3.62 9.61 6.61
N LYS A 114 2.58 10.40 6.34
CA LYS A 114 2.65 11.88 6.36
C LYS A 114 3.00 12.46 7.74
N ASN A 115 2.59 11.78 8.81
CA ASN A 115 2.71 12.29 10.19
C ASN A 115 3.80 11.58 11.01
N ALA A 116 4.30 10.42 10.58
CA ALA A 116 5.40 9.74 11.24
C ALA A 116 6.72 10.45 10.91
N ALA A 117 7.43 10.92 11.93
CA ALA A 117 8.71 11.63 11.80
C ALA A 117 9.87 10.74 11.30
N SER A 118 9.66 9.45 11.10
CA SER A 118 10.67 8.49 10.66
C SER A 118 10.44 8.06 9.22
N GLN A 119 11.53 8.03 8.45
CA GLN A 119 11.54 7.42 7.12
C GLN A 119 11.09 5.95 7.25
N SER A 120 9.94 5.62 6.69
CA SER A 120 9.43 4.25 6.76
C SER A 120 10.40 3.29 6.05
N PRO A 121 10.87 2.22 6.70
CA PRO A 121 11.68 1.18 6.05
C PRO A 121 11.00 0.60 4.79
N ALA A 122 9.68 0.62 4.74
CA ALA A 122 8.89 0.17 3.60
C ALA A 122 9.19 0.95 2.30
N VAL A 123 9.46 2.25 2.37
CA VAL A 123 9.80 3.06 1.18
C VAL A 123 11.14 2.61 0.60
N ASN A 124 12.15 2.38 1.45
CA ASN A 124 13.47 1.91 1.00
C ASN A 124 13.41 0.48 0.45
N GLY A 125 12.56 -0.38 1.02
CA GLY A 125 12.34 -1.74 0.53
C GLY A 125 11.76 -1.77 -0.88
N ARG A 126 10.76 -0.95 -1.16
CA ARG A 126 10.13 -0.85 -2.50
C ARG A 126 11.13 -0.44 -3.58
N LEU A 127 12.00 0.53 -3.27
CA LEU A 127 13.01 0.99 -4.22
C LEU A 127 13.95 -0.16 -4.65
N ALA A 128 14.46 -0.93 -3.71
CA ALA A 128 15.33 -2.06 -4.00
C ALA A 128 14.64 -3.14 -4.86
N VAL A 129 13.36 -3.43 -4.57
CA VAL A 129 12.55 -4.37 -5.35
C VAL A 129 12.42 -3.92 -6.80
N PHE A 130 12.12 -2.63 -7.05
CA PHE A 130 12.00 -2.12 -8.42
C PHE A 130 13.33 -2.00 -9.14
N GLU A 131 14.40 -1.62 -8.45
CA GLU A 131 15.73 -1.64 -9.05
C GLU A 131 16.10 -3.05 -9.54
N GLU A 132 15.81 -4.08 -8.75
CA GLU A 132 16.07 -5.47 -9.15
C GLU A 132 15.15 -5.92 -10.29
N HIS A 133 13.86 -5.61 -10.22
CA HIS A 133 12.90 -5.93 -11.29
C HIS A 133 13.33 -5.33 -12.64
N PHE A 134 13.75 -4.07 -12.65
CA PHE A 134 14.23 -3.41 -13.86
C PHE A 134 15.56 -3.97 -14.36
N ARG A 135 16.52 -4.29 -13.48
CA ARG A 135 17.78 -4.94 -13.88
C ARG A 135 17.51 -6.32 -14.50
N ALA A 136 16.66 -7.13 -13.89
CA ALA A 136 16.30 -8.43 -14.41
C ALA A 136 15.61 -8.33 -15.79
N GLY A 137 14.69 -7.38 -15.97
CA GLY A 137 14.03 -7.16 -17.26
C GLY A 137 14.94 -6.61 -18.35
N GLN A 138 15.94 -5.76 -18.01
CA GLN A 138 16.99 -5.34 -18.93
C GLN A 138 17.89 -6.52 -19.34
N ALA A 139 18.29 -7.35 -18.39
CA ALA A 139 19.08 -8.55 -18.66
C ALA A 139 18.30 -9.57 -19.53
N ALA A 140 16.99 -9.67 -19.37
CA ALA A 140 16.11 -10.49 -20.19
C ALA A 140 15.80 -9.86 -21.57
N GLY A 141 16.24 -8.63 -21.84
CA GLY A 141 16.02 -7.93 -23.11
C GLY A 141 14.59 -7.47 -23.33
N VAL A 142 13.78 -7.33 -22.26
CA VAL A 142 12.38 -6.87 -22.35
C VAL A 142 12.23 -5.39 -21.96
N PHE A 143 13.19 -4.85 -21.22
CA PHE A 143 13.28 -3.40 -20.95
C PHE A 143 14.44 -2.79 -21.71
N ARG A 144 14.23 -1.56 -22.21
CA ARG A 144 15.29 -0.77 -22.86
C ARG A 144 16.34 -0.31 -21.82
N PRO A 145 17.56 0.08 -22.25
CA PRO A 145 18.54 0.67 -21.35
C PRO A 145 18.06 2.01 -20.75
N PHE A 146 18.11 2.12 -19.44
CA PHE A 146 17.90 3.33 -18.64
C PHE A 146 18.58 3.20 -17.28
N ASP A 147 18.73 4.30 -16.56
CA ASP A 147 19.15 4.26 -15.15
C ASP A 147 18.01 3.70 -14.29
N VAL A 148 18.20 2.50 -13.77
CA VAL A 148 17.15 1.75 -13.05
C VAL A 148 16.70 2.45 -11.77
N ARG A 149 17.62 3.14 -11.08
CA ARG A 149 17.31 3.86 -9.85
C ARG A 149 16.44 5.07 -10.12
N THR A 150 16.77 5.85 -11.13
CA THR A 150 16.00 7.04 -11.54
C THR A 150 14.58 6.64 -11.93
N VAL A 151 14.43 5.60 -12.74
CA VAL A 151 13.10 5.13 -13.19
C VAL A 151 12.31 4.53 -12.03
N ALA A 152 12.95 3.77 -11.13
CA ALA A 152 12.27 3.23 -9.94
C ALA A 152 11.77 4.35 -9.02
N ILE A 153 12.55 5.41 -8.79
CA ILE A 153 12.12 6.57 -8.00
C ILE A 153 10.93 7.27 -8.68
N ALA A 154 11.02 7.51 -9.98
CA ALA A 154 9.95 8.17 -10.74
C ALA A 154 8.64 7.36 -10.69
N LEU A 155 8.73 6.04 -10.88
CA LEU A 155 7.59 5.12 -10.77
C LEU A 155 6.95 5.21 -9.39
N ILE A 156 7.73 5.01 -8.32
CA ILE A 156 7.22 4.98 -6.94
C ILE A 156 6.58 6.32 -6.59
N THR A 157 7.28 7.42 -6.85
CA THR A 157 6.80 8.77 -6.51
C THR A 157 5.55 9.16 -7.31
N GLY A 158 5.54 8.89 -8.60
CA GLY A 158 4.40 9.17 -9.47
C GLY A 158 3.17 8.34 -9.11
N LEU A 159 3.36 7.05 -8.86
CA LEU A 159 2.29 6.15 -8.42
C LEU A 159 1.72 6.58 -7.07
N ASP A 160 2.58 6.88 -6.09
CA ASP A 160 2.15 7.33 -4.76
C ASP A 160 1.35 8.63 -4.84
N ALA A 161 1.75 9.58 -5.69
CA ALA A 161 1.00 10.83 -5.90
C ALA A 161 -0.41 10.57 -6.47
N VAL A 162 -0.54 9.64 -7.43
CA VAL A 162 -1.85 9.27 -8.00
C VAL A 162 -2.70 8.51 -6.96
N VAL A 163 -2.12 7.59 -6.20
CA VAL A 163 -2.81 6.85 -5.12
C VAL A 163 -3.32 7.81 -4.04
N VAL A 164 -2.50 8.77 -3.61
CA VAL A 164 -2.91 9.80 -2.63
C VAL A 164 -4.09 10.62 -3.16
N THR A 165 -4.00 11.09 -4.41
CA THR A 165 -5.07 11.86 -5.05
C THR A 165 -6.37 11.04 -5.17
N ALA A 166 -6.26 9.78 -5.57
CA ALA A 166 -7.40 8.87 -5.67
C ALA A 166 -8.03 8.59 -4.29
N ALA A 167 -7.22 8.40 -3.25
CA ALA A 167 -7.72 8.20 -1.88
C ALA A 167 -8.46 9.43 -1.34
N ASP A 168 -8.02 10.64 -1.70
CA ASP A 168 -8.64 11.89 -1.27
C ASP A 168 -9.96 12.17 -2.02
N THR A 169 -10.02 11.83 -3.32
CA THR A 169 -11.19 12.10 -4.19
C THR A 169 -12.22 10.98 -4.19
N ALA A 170 -11.83 9.77 -3.74
CA ALA A 170 -12.67 8.56 -3.71
C ALA A 170 -13.46 8.33 -5.01
N PRO A 171 -12.77 8.21 -6.17
CA PRO A 171 -13.46 8.04 -7.45
C PRO A 171 -14.12 6.67 -7.55
N GLU A 172 -15.07 6.53 -8.46
CA GLU A 172 -15.74 5.26 -8.74
C GLU A 172 -14.76 4.16 -9.19
N PRO A 173 -15.05 2.88 -8.97
CA PRO A 173 -14.16 1.77 -9.33
C PRO A 173 -13.76 1.75 -10.81
N THR A 174 -14.65 2.16 -11.70
CA THR A 174 -14.37 2.27 -13.15
C THR A 174 -13.32 3.33 -13.45
N GLU A 175 -13.33 4.42 -12.72
CA GLU A 175 -12.35 5.51 -12.85
C GLU A 175 -10.99 5.07 -12.27
N LEU A 176 -10.97 4.39 -11.12
CA LEU A 176 -9.74 3.79 -10.58
C LEU A 176 -9.09 2.83 -11.57
N ALA A 177 -9.90 1.97 -12.20
CA ALA A 177 -9.41 1.04 -13.22
C ALA A 177 -8.87 1.77 -14.47
N ARG A 178 -9.49 2.90 -14.87
CA ARG A 178 -9.02 3.74 -15.98
C ARG A 178 -7.67 4.39 -15.64
N LEU A 179 -7.56 5.02 -14.47
CA LEU A 179 -6.34 5.65 -13.98
C LEU A 179 -5.18 4.63 -13.88
N GLY A 180 -5.48 3.43 -13.36
CA GLY A 180 -4.50 2.34 -13.26
C GLY A 180 -3.94 1.94 -14.62
N ARG A 181 -4.83 1.74 -15.63
CA ARG A 181 -4.42 1.39 -17.00
C ARG A 181 -3.59 2.49 -17.65
N GLU A 182 -4.03 3.75 -17.58
CA GLU A 182 -3.30 4.88 -18.18
C GLU A 182 -1.92 5.07 -17.57
N LEU A 183 -1.82 4.95 -16.24
CA LEU A 183 -0.54 5.05 -15.55
C LEU A 183 0.37 3.85 -15.87
N ALA A 184 -0.17 2.64 -15.93
CA ALA A 184 0.56 1.45 -16.33
C ALA A 184 1.07 1.57 -17.79
N ASP A 185 0.23 2.05 -18.70
CA ASP A 185 0.62 2.30 -20.09
C ASP A 185 1.76 3.32 -20.20
N LEU A 186 1.72 4.39 -19.40
CA LEU A 186 2.80 5.38 -19.35
C LEU A 186 4.13 4.72 -18.98
N TYR A 187 4.18 3.95 -17.89
CA TYR A 187 5.42 3.34 -17.43
C TYR A 187 5.88 2.19 -18.34
N VAL A 188 4.97 1.38 -18.87
CA VAL A 188 5.30 0.32 -19.83
C VAL A 188 5.91 0.93 -21.08
N ARG A 189 5.29 1.94 -21.70
CA ARG A 189 5.84 2.62 -22.88
C ARG A 189 7.20 3.30 -22.59
N ALA A 190 7.38 3.81 -21.38
CA ALA A 190 8.64 4.42 -20.98
C ALA A 190 9.76 3.41 -20.77
N THR A 191 9.47 2.16 -20.48
CA THR A 191 10.48 1.17 -20.06
C THR A 191 10.64 -0.04 -20.98
N ALA A 192 9.56 -0.51 -21.62
CA ALA A 192 9.63 -1.68 -22.50
C ALA A 192 10.46 -1.39 -23.76
N LEU A 193 11.14 -2.43 -24.27
CA LEU A 193 11.67 -2.41 -25.61
C LEU A 193 10.50 -2.48 -26.59
N ASP A 194 10.53 -1.57 -27.58
CA ASP A 194 9.60 -1.62 -28.70
C ASP A 194 9.96 -2.83 -29.56
N PRO A 195 9.09 -3.84 -29.75
CA PRO A 195 9.42 -5.00 -30.58
C PRO A 195 9.66 -4.63 -32.06
N GLU A 196 9.26 -3.42 -32.48
CA GLU A 196 9.42 -2.92 -33.86
C GLU A 196 10.55 -1.90 -34.04
N GLY A 197 11.25 -1.51 -32.95
CA GLY A 197 12.31 -0.46 -32.96
C GLY A 197 13.71 -0.93 -33.33
N GLY A 198 13.89 -2.10 -33.89
CA GLY A 198 15.18 -2.68 -34.28
C GLY A 198 15.63 -2.37 -35.70
N SER A 199 15.47 -1.13 -36.21
CA SER A 199 16.10 -0.70 -37.46
C SER A 199 16.07 0.82 -37.58
N ALA A 200 17.10 1.48 -37.07
CA ALA A 200 17.56 2.78 -37.57
C ALA A 200 19.04 2.88 -37.39
#